data_4befb80cdeabee4c8cbf554b9455d6cf
#
_entry.id   4befb80cdeabee4c8cbf554b9455d6cf
#
_cell.length_a   1.000
_cell.length_b   1.000
_cell.length_c   1.000
_cell.angle_alpha   90.00
_cell.angle_beta   90.00
_cell.angle_gamma   90.00
#
_symmetry.space_group_name_H-M   'P 1'
#
loop_
_entity.id
_entity.type
_entity.pdbx_description
1 polymer ?
#
loop_
_entity_poly.entity_id
_entity_poly.type
_entity_poly.pdbx_seq_one_letter_code
_entity_poly.pdbx_strand_id
1 'polypeptide(L)'
;MKKIFLIPAILFLSFATAGATEQDTVNRCAAIIHDFRRMPERAIPRDVLRHARGLAIISVFKAGFIFTGKGGHGVVVARTRHGWSGPSFIATGGAGWGLQAGAQVTDYVIVLNNNGAVRAFSRGGNVTIGADVSAAAGPLGRTAKGAVAPTAAVYTYSKSKGLFAGVSLEGAVIGTQRDSNFRYYGRPVRADEILSAIAPPPPGAAPLRRALSR
;
A
#
# COMPACT_ATOMS: atom_id res chain seq x y z
N MET A 1 10.37 -44.98 -35.66
CA MET A 1 9.37 -43.99 -35.26
C MET A 1 10.05 -43.03 -34.28
N LYS A 2 10.49 -41.87 -34.75
CA LYS A 2 11.18 -40.84 -33.92
C LYS A 2 10.10 -39.96 -33.25
N LYS A 3 10.01 -40.02 -31.95
CA LYS A 3 9.12 -39.09 -31.15
C LYS A 3 9.82 -37.74 -31.05
N ILE A 4 9.26 -36.75 -31.73
CA ILE A 4 9.69 -35.37 -31.62
C ILE A 4 9.04 -34.81 -30.34
N PHE A 5 9.87 -34.59 -29.31
CA PHE A 5 9.50 -33.84 -28.13
C PHE A 5 9.48 -32.34 -28.50
N LEU A 6 8.30 -31.79 -28.65
CA LEU A 6 8.10 -30.36 -28.79
C LEU A 6 8.21 -29.71 -27.40
N ILE A 7 9.36 -29.09 -27.12
CA ILE A 7 9.57 -28.30 -25.92
C ILE A 7 8.85 -26.96 -26.17
N PRO A 8 7.82 -26.57 -25.39
CA PRO A 8 7.25 -25.25 -25.53
C PRO A 8 8.29 -24.23 -25.07
N ALA A 9 8.76 -23.41 -25.98
CA ALA A 9 9.56 -22.22 -25.68
C ALA A 9 8.69 -21.27 -24.84
N ILE A 10 8.95 -21.23 -23.54
CA ILE A 10 8.37 -20.25 -22.65
C ILE A 10 9.03 -18.92 -22.99
N LEU A 11 8.32 -18.12 -23.78
CA LEU A 11 8.70 -16.74 -24.08
C LEU A 11 8.58 -15.92 -22.80
N PHE A 12 9.70 -15.74 -22.08
CA PHE A 12 9.82 -14.75 -21.02
C PHE A 12 9.72 -13.38 -21.68
N LEU A 13 8.49 -12.86 -21.74
CA LEU A 13 8.25 -11.48 -22.10
C LEU A 13 8.75 -10.64 -20.92
N SER A 14 10.01 -10.18 -21.01
CA SER A 14 10.55 -9.18 -20.09
C SER A 14 9.77 -7.89 -20.30
N PHE A 15 8.70 -7.70 -19.51
CA PHE A 15 8.12 -6.38 -19.35
C PHE A 15 9.18 -5.52 -18.65
N ALA A 16 9.94 -4.77 -19.45
CA ALA A 16 10.65 -3.61 -18.97
C ALA A 16 9.57 -2.63 -18.48
N THR A 17 9.20 -2.75 -17.22
CA THR A 17 8.45 -1.71 -16.54
C THR A 17 9.36 -0.49 -16.52
N ALA A 18 9.07 0.51 -17.35
CA ALA A 18 9.59 1.85 -17.12
C ALA A 18 9.25 2.17 -15.65
N GLY A 19 10.25 2.09 -14.79
CA GLY A 19 10.05 2.12 -13.34
C GLY A 19 9.40 3.45 -12.98
N ALA A 20 8.19 3.39 -12.41
CA ALA A 20 7.59 4.57 -11.83
C ALA A 20 8.60 5.17 -10.84
N THR A 21 8.87 6.45 -10.97
CA THR A 21 9.79 7.14 -10.06
C THR A 21 9.21 7.17 -8.65
N GLU A 22 10.05 7.40 -7.66
CA GLU A 22 9.60 7.61 -6.28
C GLU A 22 8.57 8.74 -6.21
N GLN A 23 8.77 9.80 -7.00
CA GLN A 23 7.83 10.92 -7.08
C GLN A 23 6.48 10.51 -7.68
N ASP A 24 6.47 9.66 -8.69
CA ASP A 24 5.23 9.13 -9.28
C ASP A 24 4.47 8.29 -8.25
N THR A 25 5.18 7.50 -7.45
CA THR A 25 4.58 6.73 -6.35
C THR A 25 3.93 7.66 -5.32
N VAL A 26 4.59 8.74 -4.92
CA VAL A 26 4.03 9.74 -3.99
C VAL A 26 2.80 10.42 -4.59
N ASN A 27 2.86 10.83 -5.86
CA ASN A 27 1.75 11.46 -6.57
C ASN A 27 0.57 10.49 -6.70
N ARG A 28 0.82 9.23 -7.03
CA ARG A 28 -0.19 8.17 -7.08
C ARG A 28 -0.86 7.98 -5.73
N CYS A 29 -0.10 7.91 -4.64
CA CYS A 29 -0.64 7.79 -3.29
C CYS A 29 -1.50 9.00 -2.90
N ALA A 30 -1.12 10.20 -3.30
CA ALA A 30 -1.94 11.40 -3.10
C ALA A 30 -3.27 11.32 -3.85
N ALA A 31 -3.25 10.84 -5.11
CA ALA A 31 -4.46 10.63 -5.91
C ALA A 31 -5.37 9.56 -5.29
N ILE A 32 -4.80 8.46 -4.79
CA ILE A 32 -5.57 7.40 -4.09
C ILE A 32 -6.32 7.99 -2.88
N ILE A 33 -5.66 8.75 -2.03
CA ILE A 33 -6.31 9.40 -0.86
C ILE A 33 -7.45 10.31 -1.30
N HIS A 34 -7.23 11.11 -2.34
CA HIS A 34 -8.24 12.00 -2.88
C HIS A 34 -9.46 11.23 -3.41
N ASP A 35 -9.21 10.12 -4.12
CA ASP A 35 -10.26 9.25 -4.64
C ASP A 35 -11.10 8.63 -3.52
N PHE A 36 -10.46 8.04 -2.49
CA PHE A 36 -11.17 7.44 -1.36
C PHE A 36 -12.01 8.45 -0.57
N ARG A 37 -11.63 9.72 -0.56
CA ARG A 37 -12.41 10.79 0.10
C ARG A 37 -13.63 11.23 -0.69
N ARG A 38 -13.61 11.07 -2.01
CA ARG A 38 -14.71 11.49 -2.90
C ARG A 38 -15.81 10.45 -3.08
N MET A 39 -15.62 9.23 -2.61
CA MET A 39 -16.60 8.15 -2.77
C MET A 39 -17.64 8.20 -1.64
N PRO A 40 -18.93 8.56 -1.90
CA PRO A 40 -19.92 8.72 -0.84
C PRO A 40 -20.19 7.41 -0.06
N GLU A 41 -20.15 6.27 -0.76
CA GLU A 41 -20.54 4.98 -0.20
C GLU A 41 -19.35 4.15 0.33
N ARG A 42 -18.13 4.50 -0.09
CA ARG A 42 -16.90 3.77 0.25
C ARG A 42 -15.82 4.69 0.83
N ALA A 43 -16.21 5.91 1.19
CA ALA A 43 -15.30 6.85 1.82
C ALA A 43 -14.79 6.28 3.15
N ILE A 44 -13.50 6.45 3.38
CA ILE A 44 -12.93 6.23 4.70
C ILE A 44 -13.57 7.26 5.63
N PRO A 45 -14.25 6.85 6.72
CA PRO A 45 -14.89 7.79 7.63
C PRO A 45 -13.92 8.83 8.16
N ARG A 46 -14.35 10.09 8.23
CA ARG A 46 -13.50 11.19 8.71
C ARG A 46 -12.96 10.92 10.12
N ASP A 47 -13.75 10.27 10.96
CA ASP A 47 -13.35 9.92 12.32
C ASP A 47 -12.22 8.91 12.33
N VAL A 48 -12.25 7.90 11.44
CA VAL A 48 -11.17 6.93 11.29
C VAL A 48 -9.88 7.63 10.84
N LEU A 49 -9.94 8.50 9.83
CA LEU A 49 -8.77 9.26 9.38
C LEU A 49 -8.25 10.23 10.44
N ARG A 50 -9.14 10.84 11.23
CA ARG A 50 -8.77 11.78 12.29
C ARG A 50 -8.00 11.10 13.41
N HIS A 51 -8.40 9.89 13.79
CA HIS A 51 -7.76 9.11 14.85
C HIS A 51 -6.58 8.25 14.37
N ALA A 52 -6.38 8.15 13.05
CA ALA A 52 -5.29 7.38 12.47
C ALA A 52 -3.92 7.83 13.00
N ARG A 53 -3.10 6.89 13.43
CA ARG A 53 -1.71 7.11 13.83
C ARG A 53 -0.76 7.04 12.64
N GLY A 54 -1.19 6.42 11.55
CA GLY A 54 -0.47 6.35 10.29
C GLY A 54 -1.36 5.84 9.18
N LEU A 55 -0.86 5.88 7.96
CA LEU A 55 -1.51 5.33 6.76
C LEU A 55 -0.46 4.64 5.92
N ALA A 56 -0.74 3.41 5.48
CA ALA A 56 -0.01 2.80 4.38
C ALA A 56 -0.92 2.82 3.15
N ILE A 57 -0.40 3.36 2.04
CA ILE A 57 -1.14 3.55 0.79
C ILE A 57 -0.38 2.79 -0.27
N ILE A 58 -1.02 1.84 -0.93
CA ILE A 58 -0.35 0.96 -1.88
C ILE A 58 -1.24 0.64 -3.07
N SER A 59 -0.69 0.68 -4.28
CA SER A 59 -1.35 0.23 -5.50
C SER A 59 -0.77 -1.11 -5.89
N VAL A 60 -1.62 -2.12 -6.02
CA VAL A 60 -1.24 -3.50 -6.32
C VAL A 60 -1.78 -3.87 -7.70
N PHE A 61 -0.88 -4.27 -8.58
CA PHE A 61 -1.20 -4.86 -9.86
C PHE A 61 -1.16 -6.39 -9.76
N LYS A 62 -2.17 -7.05 -10.26
CA LYS A 62 -2.25 -8.50 -10.38
C LYS A 62 -2.58 -8.85 -11.82
N ALA A 63 -1.80 -9.75 -12.41
CA ALA A 63 -2.07 -10.28 -13.74
C ALA A 63 -1.68 -11.74 -13.83
N GLY A 64 -2.37 -12.49 -14.73
CA GLY A 64 -2.02 -13.85 -15.02
C GLY A 64 -3.11 -14.64 -15.72
N PHE A 65 -2.69 -15.84 -16.13
CA PHE A 65 -3.52 -16.89 -16.68
C PHE A 65 -3.03 -18.22 -16.10
N ILE A 66 -3.86 -18.93 -15.31
CA ILE A 66 -3.49 -20.12 -14.52
C ILE A 66 -2.46 -19.78 -13.41
N PHE A 67 -1.33 -19.17 -13.76
CA PHE A 67 -0.39 -18.59 -12.81
C PHE A 67 -0.57 -17.08 -12.76
N THR A 68 -0.62 -16.52 -11.57
CA THR A 68 -0.79 -15.08 -11.37
C THR A 68 0.40 -14.50 -10.62
N GLY A 69 0.91 -13.38 -11.14
CA GLY A 69 1.85 -12.53 -10.43
C GLY A 69 1.13 -11.32 -9.84
N LYS A 70 1.51 -10.91 -8.64
CA LYS A 70 1.08 -9.65 -8.05
C LYS A 70 2.29 -8.85 -7.57
N GLY A 71 2.24 -7.55 -7.80
CA GLY A 71 3.25 -6.62 -7.32
C GLY A 71 2.62 -5.28 -7.01
N GLY A 72 3.15 -4.58 -6.03
CA GLY A 72 2.60 -3.29 -5.67
C GLY A 72 3.64 -2.41 -5.01
N HIS A 73 3.49 -1.10 -5.23
CA HIS A 73 4.34 -0.05 -4.68
C HIS A 73 3.48 0.99 -3.98
N GLY A 74 4.03 1.58 -2.94
CA GLY A 74 3.32 2.57 -2.16
C GLY A 74 4.20 3.21 -1.12
N VAL A 75 3.56 3.90 -0.19
CA VAL A 75 4.24 4.56 0.92
C VAL A 75 3.50 4.35 2.23
N VAL A 76 4.22 4.40 3.33
CA VAL A 76 3.67 4.56 4.66
C VAL A 76 4.04 5.94 5.20
N VAL A 77 3.10 6.57 5.88
CA VAL A 77 3.26 7.85 6.58
C VAL A 77 2.71 7.74 7.99
N ALA A 78 3.30 8.47 8.93
CA ALA A 78 2.83 8.51 10.31
C ALA A 78 2.37 9.91 10.71
N ARG A 79 1.43 9.97 11.64
CA ARG A 79 1.02 11.22 12.26
C ARG A 79 2.00 11.60 13.34
N THR A 80 2.52 12.81 13.25
CA THR A 80 3.48 13.38 14.19
C THR A 80 2.91 14.64 14.85
N ARG A 81 3.63 15.21 15.79
CA ARG A 81 3.25 16.50 16.44
C ARG A 81 3.18 17.67 15.43
N HIS A 82 3.93 17.59 14.35
CA HIS A 82 4.02 18.62 13.30
C HIS A 82 3.20 18.27 12.04
N GLY A 83 2.23 17.37 12.16
CA GLY A 83 1.40 16.88 11.05
C GLY A 83 1.87 15.51 10.53
N TRP A 84 1.78 15.27 9.24
CA TRP A 84 2.18 14.01 8.64
C TRP A 84 3.67 13.97 8.37
N SER A 85 4.31 12.84 8.64
CA SER A 85 5.70 12.55 8.29
C SER A 85 5.95 12.63 6.78
N GLY A 86 7.20 12.51 6.37
CA GLY A 86 7.55 12.15 5.01
C GLY A 86 7.13 10.72 4.66
N PRO A 87 7.11 10.36 3.36
CA PRO A 87 6.78 9.01 2.92
C PRO A 87 7.96 8.06 3.11
N SER A 88 7.72 6.90 3.75
CA SER A 88 8.63 5.75 3.70
C SER A 88 8.11 4.77 2.66
N PHE A 89 8.93 4.42 1.67
CA PHE A 89 8.51 3.58 0.55
C PHE A 89 8.36 2.13 0.96
N ILE A 90 7.30 1.52 0.44
CA ILE A 90 6.96 0.12 0.69
C ILE A 90 6.58 -0.57 -0.63
N ALA A 91 6.79 -1.89 -0.66
CA ALA A 91 6.33 -2.73 -1.75
C ALA A 91 5.73 -4.03 -1.23
N THR A 92 4.90 -4.66 -2.05
CA THR A 92 4.40 -6.01 -1.84
C THR A 92 4.55 -6.81 -3.12
N GLY A 93 4.67 -8.12 -2.99
CA GLY A 93 4.77 -9.01 -4.12
C GLY A 93 4.27 -10.40 -3.77
N GLY A 94 4.00 -11.20 -4.79
CA GLY A 94 3.61 -12.58 -4.59
C GLY A 94 3.21 -13.24 -5.90
N ALA A 95 3.19 -14.56 -5.86
CA ALA A 95 2.70 -15.41 -6.95
C ALA A 95 1.51 -16.22 -6.42
N GLY A 96 0.62 -16.60 -7.32
CA GLY A 96 -0.50 -17.47 -7.02
C GLY A 96 -0.79 -18.36 -8.22
N TRP A 97 -1.59 -19.39 -8.01
CA TRP A 97 -2.09 -20.25 -9.08
C TRP A 97 -3.61 -20.37 -8.95
N GLY A 98 -4.28 -20.53 -10.07
CA GLY A 98 -5.73 -20.66 -10.11
C GLY A 98 -6.25 -20.51 -11.53
N LEU A 99 -7.45 -21.05 -11.80
CA LEU A 99 -8.13 -20.96 -13.11
C LEU A 99 -8.72 -19.56 -13.32
N GLN A 100 -7.88 -18.54 -13.33
CA GLN A 100 -8.29 -17.14 -13.51
C GLN A 100 -7.40 -16.47 -14.56
N ALA A 101 -8.04 -15.80 -15.51
CA ALA A 101 -7.35 -14.99 -16.51
C ALA A 101 -7.75 -13.53 -16.33
N GLY A 102 -6.77 -12.62 -16.38
CA GLY A 102 -7.08 -11.20 -16.35
C GLY A 102 -5.99 -10.34 -15.75
N ALA A 103 -6.30 -9.06 -15.70
CA ALA A 103 -5.46 -8.04 -15.06
C ALA A 103 -6.33 -7.15 -14.17
N GLN A 104 -5.83 -6.80 -13.00
CA GLN A 104 -6.52 -5.96 -12.03
C GLN A 104 -5.53 -5.04 -11.35
N VAL A 105 -5.96 -3.80 -11.16
CA VAL A 105 -5.29 -2.85 -10.26
C VAL A 105 -6.19 -2.63 -9.05
N THR A 106 -5.63 -2.80 -7.87
CA THR A 106 -6.31 -2.54 -6.60
C THR A 106 -5.52 -1.55 -5.79
N ASP A 107 -6.15 -0.44 -5.47
CA ASP A 107 -5.60 0.58 -4.59
C ASP A 107 -6.06 0.27 -3.15
N TYR A 108 -5.13 0.27 -2.23
CA TYR A 108 -5.37 0.02 -0.81
C TYR A 108 -4.99 1.23 0.02
N VAL A 109 -5.81 1.52 1.02
CA VAL A 109 -5.48 2.41 2.13
C VAL A 109 -5.61 1.61 3.42
N ILE A 110 -4.50 1.41 4.10
CA ILE A 110 -4.40 0.70 5.37
C ILE A 110 -4.23 1.75 6.46
N VAL A 111 -5.26 1.91 7.27
CA VAL A 111 -5.24 2.86 8.38
C VAL A 111 -4.59 2.20 9.59
N LEU A 112 -3.49 2.77 10.06
CA LEU A 112 -2.77 2.33 11.25
C LEU A 112 -3.42 2.99 12.47
N ASN A 113 -4.17 2.21 13.25
CA ASN A 113 -5.01 2.71 14.32
C ASN A 113 -4.24 3.04 15.61
N ASN A 114 -3.07 2.42 15.78
CA ASN A 114 -2.27 2.58 17.00
C ASN A 114 -0.76 2.70 16.71
N ASN A 115 -0.01 3.11 17.71
CA ASN A 115 1.44 3.25 17.59
C ASN A 115 2.17 1.91 17.40
N GLY A 116 1.56 0.79 17.80
CA GLY A 116 2.08 -0.55 17.56
C GLY A 116 2.17 -0.85 16.09
N ALA A 117 1.07 -0.58 15.34
CA ALA A 117 1.05 -0.72 13.89
C ALA A 117 2.08 0.20 13.21
N VAL A 118 2.19 1.46 13.62
CA VAL A 118 3.23 2.37 13.09
C VAL A 118 4.63 1.81 13.36
N ARG A 119 4.91 1.32 14.58
CA ARG A 119 6.20 0.73 14.92
C ARG A 119 6.53 -0.52 14.10
N ALA A 120 5.54 -1.34 13.73
CA ALA A 120 5.76 -2.49 12.85
C ALA A 120 6.38 -2.05 11.52
N PHE A 121 5.83 -1.02 10.89
CA PHE A 121 6.39 -0.43 9.66
C PHE A 121 7.71 0.33 9.88
N SER A 122 7.92 0.93 11.06
CA SER A 122 9.13 1.68 11.40
C SER A 122 10.37 0.79 11.53
N ARG A 123 10.21 -0.50 11.84
CA ARG A 123 11.36 -1.44 11.96
C ARG A 123 12.13 -1.62 10.65
N GLY A 124 11.56 -1.20 9.51
CA GLY A 124 12.25 -1.22 8.22
C GLY A 124 12.45 -2.62 7.64
N GLY A 125 11.62 -3.56 8.02
CA GLY A 125 11.57 -4.94 7.52
C GLY A 125 10.27 -5.24 6.80
N ASN A 126 9.88 -6.49 6.84
CA ASN A 126 8.61 -6.98 6.32
C ASN A 126 7.54 -6.93 7.41
N VAL A 127 6.33 -6.56 7.00
CA VAL A 127 5.12 -6.56 7.84
C VAL A 127 4.09 -7.45 7.18
N THR A 128 3.62 -8.48 7.87
CA THR A 128 2.55 -9.36 7.40
C THR A 128 1.22 -8.89 7.95
N ILE A 129 0.32 -8.49 7.06
CA ILE A 129 -1.03 -8.05 7.44
C ILE A 129 -1.83 -9.27 7.90
N GLY A 130 -2.40 -9.18 9.10
CA GLY A 130 -3.12 -10.27 9.75
C GLY A 130 -2.29 -11.07 10.77
N ALA A 131 -0.96 -11.15 10.56
CA ALA A 131 -0.05 -11.85 11.48
C ALA A 131 0.74 -10.88 12.38
N ASP A 132 1.52 -9.95 11.78
CA ASP A 132 2.31 -8.99 12.57
C ASP A 132 1.46 -7.83 13.09
N VAL A 133 0.40 -7.49 12.37
CA VAL A 133 -0.58 -6.48 12.77
C VAL A 133 -1.99 -7.04 12.53
N SER A 134 -2.81 -7.06 13.57
CA SER A 134 -4.21 -7.51 13.44
C SER A 134 -4.97 -6.60 12.48
N ALA A 135 -5.67 -7.20 11.52
CA ALA A 135 -6.36 -6.50 10.45
C ALA A 135 -7.87 -6.75 10.49
N ALA A 136 -8.62 -5.75 10.11
CA ALA A 136 -10.06 -5.87 9.85
C ALA A 136 -10.45 -5.00 8.65
N ALA A 137 -11.57 -5.35 7.99
CA ALA A 137 -12.18 -4.46 7.04
C ALA A 137 -12.61 -3.17 7.77
N GLY A 138 -12.27 -2.02 7.20
CA GLY A 138 -12.63 -0.75 7.80
C GLY A 138 -14.14 -0.49 7.73
N PRO A 139 -14.72 0.23 8.71
CA PRO A 139 -16.11 0.65 8.66
C PRO A 139 -16.33 1.61 7.48
N LEU A 140 -17.45 1.48 6.76
CA LEU A 140 -17.75 2.26 5.56
C LEU A 140 -18.88 3.28 5.82
N GLY A 141 -18.76 4.44 5.19
CA GLY A 141 -19.83 5.43 5.09
C GLY A 141 -20.25 6.08 6.42
N ARG A 142 -21.49 6.58 6.44
CA ARG A 142 -22.05 7.34 7.58
C ARG A 142 -22.41 6.46 8.79
N THR A 143 -22.51 5.17 8.63
CA THR A 143 -22.82 4.20 9.69
C THR A 143 -21.71 4.03 10.73
N ALA A 144 -20.53 4.59 10.47
CA ALA A 144 -19.41 4.61 11.43
C ALA A 144 -19.57 5.66 12.55
N LYS A 145 -20.70 6.36 12.63
CA LYS A 145 -21.00 7.24 13.77
C LYS A 145 -21.17 6.37 15.02
N GLY A 146 -20.21 6.45 15.92
CA GLY A 146 -20.15 5.61 17.11
C GLY A 146 -19.26 4.37 16.96
N ALA A 147 -18.47 4.28 15.91
CA ALA A 147 -17.46 3.25 15.80
C ALA A 147 -16.54 3.32 17.01
N VAL A 148 -16.76 2.36 17.87
CA VAL A 148 -16.02 1.94 19.02
C VAL A 148 -14.52 2.03 18.72
N ALA A 149 -13.72 2.17 19.76
CA ALA A 149 -12.26 2.05 19.71
C ALA A 149 -11.84 0.93 18.74
N PRO A 150 -10.84 1.16 17.88
CA PRO A 150 -10.49 0.21 16.84
C PRO A 150 -10.17 -1.14 17.44
N THR A 151 -10.94 -2.16 17.04
CA THR A 151 -10.78 -3.55 17.49
C THR A 151 -9.57 -4.23 16.85
N ALA A 152 -9.06 -3.67 15.73
CA ALA A 152 -7.89 -4.14 15.02
C ALA A 152 -6.79 -3.08 14.99
N ALA A 153 -5.54 -3.52 14.92
CA ALA A 153 -4.39 -2.63 14.80
C ALA A 153 -4.41 -1.85 13.49
N VAL A 154 -4.99 -2.42 12.43
CA VAL A 154 -5.20 -1.74 11.16
C VAL A 154 -6.60 -1.97 10.59
N TYR A 155 -7.12 -0.95 9.89
CA TYR A 155 -8.28 -1.07 9.03
C TYR A 155 -7.86 -1.01 7.57
N THR A 156 -8.36 -1.95 6.76
CA THR A 156 -8.04 -2.02 5.33
C THR A 156 -9.22 -1.56 4.49
N TYR A 157 -8.95 -0.66 3.57
CA TYR A 157 -9.88 -0.17 2.55
C TYR A 157 -9.29 -0.45 1.16
N SER A 158 -10.10 -0.94 0.24
CA SER A 158 -9.67 -1.26 -1.12
C SER A 158 -10.60 -0.73 -2.19
N LYS A 159 -10.01 -0.37 -3.34
CA LYS A 159 -10.71 0.01 -4.56
C LYS A 159 -10.09 -0.75 -5.72
N SER A 160 -10.83 -1.63 -6.34
CA SER A 160 -10.38 -2.43 -7.46
C SER A 160 -10.84 -1.84 -8.79
N LYS A 161 -9.96 -1.91 -9.79
CA LYS A 161 -10.26 -1.63 -11.21
C LYS A 161 -9.78 -2.82 -12.04
N GLY A 162 -10.61 -3.27 -12.97
CA GLY A 162 -10.28 -4.39 -13.85
C GLY A 162 -11.21 -5.57 -13.70
N LEU A 163 -10.75 -6.74 -14.14
CA LEU A 163 -11.55 -7.93 -14.37
C LEU A 163 -11.64 -8.89 -13.18
N PHE A 164 -10.86 -8.69 -12.13
CA PHE A 164 -10.91 -9.52 -10.92
C PHE A 164 -11.77 -8.87 -9.83
N ALA A 165 -12.51 -9.70 -9.09
CA ALA A 165 -13.26 -9.27 -7.91
C ALA A 165 -12.59 -9.82 -6.64
N GLY A 166 -12.61 -9.02 -5.55
CA GLY A 166 -12.29 -9.47 -4.19
C GLY A 166 -10.83 -9.87 -3.97
N VAL A 167 -9.95 -8.90 -3.79
CA VAL A 167 -8.57 -9.15 -3.32
C VAL A 167 -8.48 -8.77 -1.85
N SER A 168 -8.21 -9.75 -0.98
CA SER A 168 -7.84 -9.50 0.42
C SER A 168 -6.35 -9.17 0.51
N LEU A 169 -6.00 -8.22 1.36
CA LEU A 169 -4.59 -7.98 1.77
C LEU A 169 -4.15 -8.87 2.93
N GLU A 170 -5.09 -9.57 3.56
CA GLU A 170 -4.77 -10.50 4.64
C GLU A 170 -3.76 -11.55 4.17
N GLY A 171 -2.70 -11.78 4.95
CA GLY A 171 -1.56 -12.59 4.56
C GLY A 171 -0.58 -11.92 3.60
N ALA A 172 -0.84 -10.67 3.16
CA ALA A 172 0.12 -9.95 2.33
C ALA A 172 1.33 -9.49 3.15
N VAL A 173 2.51 -9.73 2.59
CA VAL A 173 3.77 -9.23 3.13
C VAL A 173 4.09 -7.90 2.47
N ILE A 174 4.29 -6.88 3.27
CA ILE A 174 4.66 -5.53 2.85
C ILE A 174 6.07 -5.24 3.34
N GLY A 175 7.01 -5.03 2.42
CA GLY A 175 8.42 -4.77 2.71
C GLY A 175 8.78 -3.31 2.56
N THR A 176 9.64 -2.80 3.44
CA THR A 176 10.23 -1.47 3.32
C THR A 176 11.25 -1.44 2.19
N GLN A 177 11.17 -0.43 1.33
CA GLN A 177 12.06 -0.22 0.19
C GLN A 177 13.17 0.78 0.55
N ARG A 178 14.28 0.27 1.09
CA ARG A 178 15.40 1.12 1.55
C ARG A 178 16.04 1.92 0.43
N ASP A 179 16.19 1.31 -0.76
CA ASP A 179 16.78 1.96 -1.92
C ASP A 179 15.90 3.10 -2.44
N SER A 180 14.58 2.92 -2.43
CA SER A 180 13.64 3.99 -2.79
C SER A 180 13.66 5.12 -1.75
N ASN A 181 13.76 4.80 -0.46
CA ASN A 181 13.97 5.82 0.57
C ASN A 181 15.26 6.60 0.31
N PHE A 182 16.37 5.90 0.05
CA PHE A 182 17.66 6.53 -0.27
C PHE A 182 17.54 7.48 -1.48
N ARG A 183 17.00 6.99 -2.62
CA ARG A 183 16.86 7.82 -3.84
C ARG A 183 15.97 9.04 -3.60
N TYR A 184 14.87 8.88 -2.87
CA TYR A 184 13.91 9.96 -2.64
C TYR A 184 14.43 11.03 -1.66
N TYR A 185 15.16 10.63 -0.62
CA TYR A 185 15.71 11.54 0.39
C TYR A 185 17.11 12.07 0.04
N GLY A 186 17.76 11.51 -1.00
CA GLY A 186 19.12 11.87 -1.42
C GLY A 186 20.21 11.46 -0.44
N ARG A 187 19.87 10.66 0.59
CA ARG A 187 20.80 10.17 1.62
C ARG A 187 20.28 8.87 2.25
N PRO A 188 21.14 8.07 2.88
CA PRO A 188 20.69 6.97 3.69
C PRO A 188 19.75 7.45 4.79
N VAL A 189 18.55 6.86 4.85
CA VAL A 189 17.53 7.18 5.84
C VAL A 189 16.73 5.94 6.18
N ARG A 190 16.49 5.72 7.47
CA ARG A 190 15.72 4.58 7.95
C ARG A 190 14.24 4.92 8.05
N ALA A 191 13.38 3.89 8.00
CA ALA A 191 11.94 4.05 8.11
C ALA A 191 11.52 4.69 9.45
N ASP A 192 12.20 4.38 10.56
CA ASP A 192 11.92 4.98 11.86
C ASP A 192 12.25 6.47 11.89
N GLU A 193 13.35 6.91 11.28
CA GLU A 193 13.71 8.33 11.16
C GLU A 193 12.66 9.10 10.33
N ILE A 194 12.16 8.48 9.25
CA ILE A 194 11.13 9.07 8.41
C ILE A 194 9.80 9.19 9.17
N LEU A 195 9.34 8.08 9.77
CA LEU A 195 8.03 8.01 10.38
C LEU A 195 7.94 8.75 11.72
N SER A 196 9.07 8.99 12.39
CA SER A 196 9.16 9.86 13.56
C SER A 196 9.34 11.34 13.22
N ALA A 197 9.51 11.66 11.92
CA ALA A 197 9.84 12.99 11.39
C ALA A 197 11.19 13.56 11.88
N ILE A 198 12.11 12.70 12.29
CA ILE A 198 13.54 13.08 12.49
C ILE A 198 14.15 13.45 11.13
N ALA A 199 13.82 12.66 10.08
CA ALA A 199 14.14 13.02 8.71
C ALA A 199 13.08 13.98 8.16
N PRO A 200 13.45 15.22 7.81
CA PRO A 200 12.49 16.19 7.26
C PRO A 200 11.95 15.69 5.91
N PRO A 201 10.64 15.87 5.64
CA PRO A 201 10.07 15.45 4.38
C PRO A 201 10.62 16.27 3.22
N PRO A 202 11.08 15.63 2.11
CA PRO A 202 11.48 16.34 0.91
C PRO A 202 10.33 17.18 0.32
N PRO A 203 10.62 18.24 -0.46
CA PRO A 203 9.59 19.08 -1.07
C PRO A 203 8.58 18.28 -1.91
N GLY A 204 9.04 17.22 -2.59
CA GLY A 204 8.19 16.29 -3.36
C GLY A 204 7.11 15.58 -2.55
N ALA A 205 7.20 15.53 -1.22
CA ALA A 205 6.18 14.96 -0.35
C ALA A 205 4.94 15.88 -0.16
N ALA A 206 5.02 17.14 -0.57
CA ALA A 206 3.96 18.13 -0.37
C ALA A 206 2.59 17.73 -0.94
N PRO A 207 2.46 17.15 -2.16
CA PRO A 207 1.18 16.71 -2.68
C PRO A 207 0.47 15.70 -1.76
N LEU A 208 1.18 14.69 -1.30
CA LEU A 208 0.65 13.67 -0.40
C LEU A 208 0.25 14.27 0.96
N ARG A 209 1.13 15.07 1.55
CA ARG A 209 0.86 15.71 2.85
C ARG A 209 -0.35 16.63 2.77
N ARG A 210 -0.53 17.40 1.69
CA ARG A 210 -1.75 18.20 1.47
C ARG A 210 -3.00 17.34 1.32
N ALA A 211 -2.92 16.21 0.58
CA ALA A 211 -4.03 15.28 0.45
C ALA A 211 -4.47 14.71 1.80
N LEU A 212 -3.54 14.50 2.73
CA LEU A 212 -3.79 13.94 4.06
C LEU A 212 -4.27 14.97 5.09
N SER A 213 -3.96 16.25 4.91
CA SER A 213 -4.29 17.33 5.87
C SER A 213 -5.67 17.94 5.66
N ARG A 214 -6.31 17.67 4.53
CA ARG A 214 -7.68 18.10 4.19
C ARG A 214 -8.70 17.10 4.71
#